data_67fde254c3a005910906680744cd6126
#
_entry.id   67fde254c3a005910906680744cd6126
#
_cell.length_a   1.000
_cell.length_b   1.000
_cell.length_c   1.000
_cell.angle_alpha   90.00
_cell.angle_beta   90.00
_cell.angle_gamma   90.00
#
_symmetry.space_group_name_H-M   'P 1'
#
loop_
_entity.id
_entity.type
_entity.pdbx_description
1 polymer ?
#
loop_
_entity_poly.entity_id
_entity_poly.type
_entity_poly.pdbx_seq_one_letter_code
_entity_poly.pdbx_strand_id
1 'polypeptide(L)'
;MTEIALNTITILQPDDWHAHLRDGLALQRTVPDLAQQFSRAICMPNTVPPVKTVEEANAYRERIMAHVPEGNAFDPRMVLYFTDTTSPEEVKKIKNSEFVNAIKLYPAGATTNSDNGVSDIRKVYAVIEQLEEHQVPLLLHGEVTHNHVDIFDREKRFLDEVLSPLLKQFPKLKLVLEHITTSEAANFVLEQDRNVAATITPQHLLFNRNDMLVGGIKPHFYCLPILKRQTHQQTLLEVATSANPKFFLGTDLSLIHISEP
;
A
#
# COMPACT_ATOMS: atom_id res chain seq x y z
N MET A 1 -24.37 -36.84 15.71
CA MET A 1 -24.12 -35.43 15.25
C MET A 1 -23.02 -34.89 16.14
N THR A 2 -21.81 -34.83 15.62
CA THR A 2 -20.65 -34.24 16.32
C THR A 2 -20.84 -32.73 16.32
N GLU A 3 -21.03 -32.13 17.49
CA GLU A 3 -20.96 -30.68 17.67
C GLU A 3 -19.60 -30.18 17.15
N ILE A 4 -19.62 -29.39 16.09
CA ILE A 4 -18.45 -28.62 15.69
C ILE A 4 -18.31 -27.51 16.72
N ALA A 5 -17.39 -27.69 17.66
CA ALA A 5 -17.00 -26.63 18.58
C ALA A 5 -16.53 -25.45 17.74
N LEU A 6 -17.28 -24.36 17.76
CA LEU A 6 -16.85 -23.09 17.16
C LEU A 6 -15.60 -22.64 17.93
N ASN A 7 -14.44 -22.85 17.33
CA ASN A 7 -13.18 -22.31 17.86
C ASN A 7 -13.24 -20.78 17.76
N THR A 8 -13.46 -20.14 18.89
CA THR A 8 -13.40 -18.67 18.99
C THR A 8 -11.94 -18.26 19.09
N ILE A 9 -11.51 -17.35 18.23
CA ILE A 9 -10.18 -16.72 18.29
C ILE A 9 -10.39 -15.29 18.79
N THR A 10 -9.68 -14.92 19.86
CA THR A 10 -9.63 -13.53 20.34
C THR A 10 -8.31 -12.92 19.92
N ILE A 11 -8.37 -11.82 19.17
CA ILE A 11 -7.21 -11.05 18.71
C ILE A 11 -7.37 -9.59 19.10
N LEU A 12 -6.26 -8.86 19.14
CA LEU A 12 -6.31 -7.39 19.16
C LEU A 12 -6.96 -6.90 17.87
N GLN A 13 -7.73 -5.82 17.96
CA GLN A 13 -8.28 -5.21 16.74
C GLN A 13 -7.11 -4.83 15.81
N PRO A 14 -7.09 -5.35 14.56
CA PRO A 14 -5.97 -5.15 13.65
C PRO A 14 -5.91 -3.72 13.11
N ASP A 15 -4.77 -3.38 12.52
CA ASP A 15 -4.58 -2.20 11.70
C ASP A 15 -4.53 -2.60 10.21
N ASP A 16 -5.00 -1.71 9.33
CA ASP A 16 -4.85 -1.82 7.88
C ASP A 16 -3.84 -0.78 7.37
N TRP A 17 -2.69 -1.23 6.92
CA TRP A 17 -1.62 -0.33 6.50
C TRP A 17 -1.70 0.08 5.02
N HIS A 18 -2.82 -0.23 4.33
CA HIS A 18 -3.05 0.19 2.94
C HIS A 18 -4.54 0.11 2.58
N ALA A 19 -5.27 1.20 2.63
CA ALA A 19 -6.69 1.25 2.29
C ALA A 19 -7.05 2.45 1.41
N HIS A 20 -7.87 2.24 0.38
CA HIS A 20 -8.39 3.27 -0.52
C HIS A 20 -9.84 3.60 -0.15
N LEU A 21 -10.05 4.62 0.65
CA LEU A 21 -11.41 5.05 1.05
C LEU A 21 -12.14 5.85 -0.04
N ARG A 22 -11.41 6.31 -1.05
CA ARG A 22 -11.89 7.27 -2.06
C ARG A 22 -12.31 8.59 -1.39
N ASP A 23 -13.19 9.37 -1.99
CA ASP A 23 -13.68 10.65 -1.41
C ASP A 23 -15.16 10.86 -1.73
N GLY A 24 -15.77 11.91 -1.16
CA GLY A 24 -17.15 12.27 -1.39
C GLY A 24 -18.14 11.20 -0.92
N LEU A 25 -19.11 10.84 -1.76
CA LEU A 25 -20.17 9.89 -1.39
C LEU A 25 -19.64 8.49 -1.02
N ALA A 26 -18.50 8.08 -1.54
CA ALA A 26 -17.91 6.79 -1.22
C ALA A 26 -17.59 6.64 0.27
N LEU A 27 -17.21 7.73 0.96
CA LEU A 27 -16.88 7.71 2.38
C LEU A 27 -18.03 7.22 3.26
N GLN A 28 -19.29 7.46 2.85
CA GLN A 28 -20.47 6.99 3.59
C GLN A 28 -20.52 5.46 3.73
N ARG A 29 -19.87 4.74 2.82
CA ARG A 29 -19.80 3.27 2.86
C ARG A 29 -18.43 2.78 3.31
N THR A 30 -17.35 3.31 2.73
CA THR A 30 -15.99 2.82 2.97
C THR A 30 -15.52 3.01 4.40
N VAL A 31 -15.84 4.15 5.00
CA VAL A 31 -15.37 4.48 6.35
C VAL A 31 -16.02 3.58 7.42
N PRO A 32 -17.36 3.44 7.49
CA PRO A 32 -17.99 2.53 8.43
C PRO A 32 -17.53 1.08 8.28
N ASP A 33 -17.39 0.58 7.04
CA ASP A 33 -16.96 -0.79 6.78
C ASP A 33 -15.53 -1.04 7.28
N LEU A 34 -14.61 -0.09 7.04
CA LEU A 34 -13.25 -0.21 7.51
C LEU A 34 -13.16 -0.05 9.04
N ALA A 35 -13.84 0.94 9.61
CA ALA A 35 -13.83 1.22 11.03
C ALA A 35 -14.43 0.08 11.88
N GLN A 36 -15.30 -0.73 11.31
CA GLN A 36 -15.85 -1.91 11.98
C GLN A 36 -14.80 -3.00 12.19
N GLN A 37 -13.83 -3.11 11.29
CA GLN A 37 -12.83 -4.17 11.27
C GLN A 37 -11.49 -3.74 11.88
N PHE A 38 -11.06 -2.51 11.65
CA PHE A 38 -9.73 -2.03 11.95
C PHE A 38 -9.72 -0.91 12.97
N SER A 39 -8.68 -0.89 13.82
CA SER A 39 -8.44 0.19 14.79
C SER A 39 -7.86 1.42 14.11
N ARG A 40 -6.91 1.20 13.21
CA ARG A 40 -6.24 2.25 12.43
C ARG A 40 -6.14 1.82 10.97
N ALA A 41 -6.06 2.79 10.07
CA ALA A 41 -5.69 2.49 8.68
C ALA A 41 -4.84 3.61 8.09
N ILE A 42 -3.91 3.24 7.19
CA ILE A 42 -3.28 4.20 6.28
C ILE A 42 -4.22 4.44 5.10
N CYS A 43 -4.70 5.68 4.98
CA CYS A 43 -5.61 6.10 3.91
C CYS A 43 -4.80 6.58 2.71
N MET A 44 -4.91 5.87 1.59
CA MET A 44 -4.16 6.15 0.37
C MET A 44 -4.59 7.48 -0.28
N PRO A 45 -3.62 8.25 -0.82
CA PRO A 45 -3.82 9.64 -1.23
C PRO A 45 -4.27 9.81 -2.69
N ASN A 46 -4.45 8.73 -3.47
CA ASN A 46 -4.81 8.77 -4.89
C ASN A 46 -6.31 8.98 -5.13
N THR A 47 -6.85 9.98 -4.45
CA THR A 47 -8.19 10.53 -4.68
C THR A 47 -8.24 11.38 -5.96
N VAL A 48 -9.38 11.92 -6.31
CA VAL A 48 -9.53 12.87 -7.43
C VAL A 48 -10.14 14.17 -6.89
N PRO A 49 -9.32 15.25 -6.79
CA PRO A 49 -7.88 15.35 -7.01
C PRO A 49 -7.04 14.60 -5.96
N PRO A 50 -5.76 14.27 -6.24
CA PRO A 50 -4.90 13.59 -5.27
C PRO A 50 -4.49 14.51 -4.11
N VAL A 51 -4.27 13.91 -2.94
CA VAL A 51 -3.86 14.60 -1.70
C VAL A 51 -2.34 14.78 -1.71
N LYS A 52 -1.84 16.00 -1.93
CA LYS A 52 -0.40 16.29 -2.16
C LYS A 52 0.27 17.08 -1.04
N THR A 53 -0.49 17.73 -0.17
CA THR A 53 0.03 18.54 0.93
C THR A 53 -0.53 18.10 2.28
N VAL A 54 0.14 18.49 3.36
CA VAL A 54 -0.32 18.20 4.72
C VAL A 54 -1.67 18.88 4.99
N GLU A 55 -1.90 20.06 4.46
CA GLU A 55 -3.17 20.78 4.59
C GLU A 55 -4.32 20.01 3.89
N GLU A 56 -4.08 19.51 2.67
CA GLU A 56 -5.06 18.68 1.95
C GLU A 56 -5.33 17.35 2.68
N ALA A 57 -4.29 16.73 3.27
CA ALA A 57 -4.41 15.51 4.05
C ALA A 57 -5.25 15.71 5.31
N ASN A 58 -5.07 16.82 6.01
CA ASN A 58 -5.88 17.17 7.18
C ASN A 58 -7.35 17.38 6.78
N ALA A 59 -7.60 18.13 5.71
CA ALA A 59 -8.96 18.31 5.18
C ALA A 59 -9.61 16.99 4.73
N TYR A 60 -8.84 16.08 4.14
CA TYR A 60 -9.34 14.75 3.79
C TYR A 60 -9.64 13.92 5.05
N ARG A 61 -8.77 13.97 6.05
CA ARG A 61 -9.01 13.31 7.34
C ARG A 61 -10.30 13.80 8.00
N GLU A 62 -10.57 15.09 8.01
CA GLU A 62 -11.82 15.65 8.53
C GLU A 62 -13.05 15.06 7.83
N ARG A 63 -13.02 14.92 6.49
CA ARG A 63 -14.10 14.28 5.74
C ARG A 63 -14.27 12.81 6.11
N ILE A 64 -13.17 12.06 6.30
CA ILE A 64 -13.22 10.67 6.77
C ILE A 64 -13.84 10.60 8.16
N MET A 65 -13.36 11.44 9.11
CA MET A 65 -13.84 11.44 10.49
C MET A 65 -15.33 11.77 10.61
N ALA A 66 -15.89 12.57 9.70
CA ALA A 66 -17.31 12.86 9.65
C ALA A 66 -18.20 11.62 9.33
N HIS A 67 -17.60 10.52 8.86
CA HIS A 67 -18.28 9.26 8.54
C HIS A 67 -17.90 8.11 9.48
N VAL A 68 -17.03 8.33 10.45
CA VAL A 68 -16.74 7.34 11.50
C VAL A 68 -17.97 7.18 12.38
N PRO A 69 -18.45 5.94 12.61
CA PRO A 69 -19.64 5.73 13.44
C PRO A 69 -19.45 6.24 14.87
N GLU A 70 -20.51 6.78 15.45
CA GLU A 70 -20.50 7.29 16.81
C GLU A 70 -20.01 6.21 17.80
N GLY A 71 -19.10 6.61 18.70
CA GLY A 71 -18.49 5.70 19.67
C GLY A 71 -17.41 4.76 19.13
N ASN A 72 -17.11 4.80 17.83
CA ASN A 72 -16.01 4.05 17.24
C ASN A 72 -14.70 4.82 17.38
N ALA A 73 -13.61 4.14 17.80
CA ALA A 73 -12.29 4.72 18.02
C ALA A 73 -11.35 4.62 16.81
N PHE A 74 -11.89 4.42 15.61
CA PHE A 74 -11.09 4.34 14.38
C PHE A 74 -10.23 5.58 14.15
N ASP A 75 -8.93 5.37 13.88
CA ASP A 75 -7.95 6.44 13.69
C ASP A 75 -7.34 6.37 12.27
N PRO A 76 -7.85 7.16 11.32
CA PRO A 76 -7.28 7.23 9.98
C PRO A 76 -5.93 7.96 9.99
N ARG A 77 -4.89 7.30 9.50
CA ARG A 77 -3.54 7.82 9.29
C ARG A 77 -3.39 8.24 7.83
N MET A 78 -2.88 9.45 7.63
CA MET A 78 -2.83 10.06 6.31
C MET A 78 -1.45 9.92 5.69
N VAL A 79 -1.41 9.91 4.35
CA VAL A 79 -0.18 9.96 3.57
C VAL A 79 -0.33 10.94 2.41
N LEU A 80 0.77 11.49 1.93
CA LEU A 80 0.76 12.39 0.79
C LEU A 80 1.03 11.65 -0.52
N TYR A 81 0.44 12.12 -1.59
CA TYR A 81 0.70 11.66 -2.94
C TYR A 81 2.00 12.27 -3.47
N PHE A 82 3.00 11.44 -3.74
CA PHE A 82 4.30 11.87 -4.25
C PHE A 82 4.22 12.17 -5.74
N THR A 83 4.67 13.35 -6.14
CA THR A 83 4.71 13.81 -7.54
C THR A 83 6.09 14.34 -7.90
N ASP A 84 6.37 14.52 -9.20
CA ASP A 84 7.60 15.15 -9.67
C ASP A 84 7.81 16.58 -9.13
N THR A 85 6.74 17.22 -8.63
CA THR A 85 6.77 18.62 -8.13
C THR A 85 6.61 18.72 -6.61
N THR A 86 6.62 17.60 -5.89
CA THR A 86 6.59 17.63 -4.42
C THR A 86 7.81 18.37 -3.88
N SER A 87 7.55 19.30 -2.95
CA SER A 87 8.59 20.12 -2.36
C SER A 87 9.25 19.42 -1.15
N PRO A 88 10.57 19.56 -0.94
CA PRO A 88 11.24 19.08 0.26
C PRO A 88 10.67 19.65 1.58
N GLU A 89 10.08 20.86 1.54
CA GLU A 89 9.45 21.49 2.71
C GLU A 89 8.23 20.69 3.19
N GLU A 90 7.50 19.99 2.31
CA GLU A 90 6.38 19.12 2.72
C GLU A 90 6.85 17.99 3.63
N VAL A 91 8.07 17.48 3.45
CA VAL A 91 8.63 16.44 4.34
C VAL A 91 8.74 16.94 5.78
N LYS A 92 9.16 18.19 5.97
CA LYS A 92 9.23 18.80 7.31
C LYS A 92 7.85 18.97 7.93
N LYS A 93 6.85 19.31 7.12
CA LYS A 93 5.45 19.39 7.58
C LYS A 93 4.92 18.00 7.97
N ILE A 94 5.21 16.95 7.19
CA ILE A 94 4.85 15.56 7.55
C ILE A 94 5.48 15.21 8.90
N LYS A 95 6.78 15.48 9.08
CA LYS A 95 7.49 15.19 10.34
C LYS A 95 6.85 15.82 11.57
N ASN A 96 6.26 17.00 11.42
CA ASN A 96 5.62 17.76 12.47
C ASN A 96 4.11 17.52 12.59
N SER A 97 3.54 16.70 11.68
CA SER A 97 2.12 16.39 11.69
C SER A 97 1.81 15.25 12.67
N GLU A 98 0.66 15.35 13.32
CA GLU A 98 0.13 14.29 14.17
C GLU A 98 -0.45 13.13 13.34
N PHE A 99 -1.09 13.43 12.22
CA PHE A 99 -1.90 12.47 11.45
C PHE A 99 -1.30 12.08 10.11
N VAL A 100 -0.39 12.89 9.54
CA VAL A 100 0.28 12.57 8.28
C VAL A 100 1.61 11.90 8.59
N ASN A 101 1.76 10.63 8.20
CA ASN A 101 2.85 9.80 8.70
C ASN A 101 3.85 9.35 7.63
N ALA A 102 3.53 9.52 6.35
CA ALA A 102 4.34 9.02 5.26
C ALA A 102 4.05 9.76 3.93
N ILE A 103 4.81 9.43 2.91
CA ILE A 103 4.52 9.82 1.52
C ILE A 103 4.44 8.56 0.65
N LYS A 104 3.47 8.52 -0.26
CA LYS A 104 3.20 7.38 -1.15
C LYS A 104 3.67 7.69 -2.58
N LEU A 105 4.59 6.88 -3.07
CA LEU A 105 5.06 6.91 -4.45
C LEU A 105 4.29 5.89 -5.30
N TYR A 106 3.69 6.41 -6.35
CA TYR A 106 3.20 5.65 -7.50
C TYR A 106 4.10 5.95 -8.69
N PRO A 107 4.68 4.95 -9.37
CA PRO A 107 5.22 5.18 -10.70
C PRO A 107 4.08 5.64 -11.63
N ALA A 108 4.34 6.67 -12.45
CA ALA A 108 3.30 7.24 -13.31
C ALA A 108 2.66 6.16 -14.20
N GLY A 109 1.33 6.05 -14.16
CA GLY A 109 0.55 5.08 -14.94
C GLY A 109 0.60 3.63 -14.42
N ALA A 110 1.11 3.37 -13.20
CA ALA A 110 1.20 2.01 -12.65
C ALA A 110 -0.15 1.42 -12.24
N THR A 111 -1.05 2.24 -11.73
CA THR A 111 -2.33 1.82 -11.17
C THR A 111 -3.38 2.92 -11.28
N THR A 112 -4.58 2.72 -10.73
CA THR A 112 -5.68 3.69 -10.74
C THR A 112 -5.27 5.04 -10.16
N ASN A 113 -5.61 6.13 -10.87
CA ASN A 113 -5.30 7.52 -10.48
C ASN A 113 -3.80 7.77 -10.23
N SER A 114 -2.91 7.09 -10.96
CA SER A 114 -1.46 7.24 -10.82
C SER A 114 -0.79 8.06 -11.93
N ASP A 115 -1.55 8.67 -12.85
CA ASP A 115 -1.01 9.46 -13.97
C ASP A 115 -0.14 10.64 -13.51
N ASN A 116 -0.46 11.23 -12.35
CA ASN A 116 0.32 12.29 -11.72
C ASN A 116 1.46 11.79 -10.82
N GLY A 117 1.74 10.49 -10.84
CA GLY A 117 2.81 9.87 -10.06
C GLY A 117 4.20 10.30 -10.49
N VAL A 118 5.21 9.72 -9.86
CA VAL A 118 6.62 10.01 -10.15
C VAL A 118 6.99 9.40 -11.51
N SER A 119 7.40 10.25 -12.44
CA SER A 119 7.76 9.82 -13.79
C SER A 119 9.18 9.24 -13.88
N ASP A 120 10.10 9.74 -13.04
CA ASP A 120 11.47 9.25 -12.89
C ASP A 120 11.90 9.49 -11.44
N ILE A 121 12.27 8.43 -10.74
CA ILE A 121 12.67 8.49 -9.32
C ILE A 121 13.81 9.47 -9.06
N ARG A 122 14.70 9.69 -10.04
CA ARG A 122 15.85 10.61 -9.92
C ARG A 122 15.45 12.06 -9.81
N LYS A 123 14.29 12.46 -10.36
CA LYS A 123 13.78 13.83 -10.27
C LYS A 123 13.42 14.23 -8.83
N VAL A 124 13.12 13.24 -7.99
CA VAL A 124 12.65 13.46 -6.62
C VAL A 124 13.71 13.10 -5.57
N TYR A 125 14.96 12.89 -5.94
CA TYR A 125 16.04 12.54 -5.02
C TYR A 125 16.22 13.57 -3.89
N ALA A 126 16.07 14.87 -4.17
CA ALA A 126 16.15 15.90 -3.15
C ALA A 126 15.07 15.77 -2.07
N VAL A 127 13.87 15.29 -2.45
CA VAL A 127 12.80 15.00 -1.48
C VAL A 127 13.09 13.71 -0.73
N ILE A 128 13.59 12.67 -1.42
CA ILE A 128 13.96 11.39 -0.80
C ILE A 128 15.09 11.57 0.23
N GLU A 129 16.06 12.45 -0.04
CA GLU A 129 17.09 12.82 0.93
C GLU A 129 16.47 13.41 2.22
N GLN A 130 15.48 14.29 2.09
CA GLN A 130 14.74 14.81 3.26
C GLN A 130 13.91 13.73 3.96
N LEU A 131 13.32 12.78 3.22
CA LEU A 131 12.64 11.64 3.84
C LEU A 131 13.60 10.81 4.69
N GLU A 132 14.80 10.52 4.16
CA GLU A 132 15.84 9.82 4.91
C GLU A 132 16.30 10.61 6.14
N GLU A 133 16.62 11.90 5.99
CA GLU A 133 17.08 12.78 7.06
C GLU A 133 16.06 12.89 8.20
N HIS A 134 14.79 13.11 7.86
CA HIS A 134 13.72 13.28 8.83
C HIS A 134 13.07 11.97 9.27
N GLN A 135 13.53 10.83 8.74
CA GLN A 135 13.01 9.50 9.04
C GLN A 135 11.51 9.35 8.76
N VAL A 136 11.02 10.05 7.72
CA VAL A 136 9.65 9.94 7.20
C VAL A 136 9.59 8.75 6.24
N PRO A 137 8.67 7.79 6.43
CA PRO A 137 8.58 6.62 5.57
C PRO A 137 8.16 6.96 4.13
N LEU A 138 8.81 6.30 3.17
CA LEU A 138 8.37 6.21 1.79
C LEU A 138 7.58 4.92 1.58
N LEU A 139 6.31 5.03 1.23
CA LEU A 139 5.46 3.90 0.82
C LEU A 139 5.52 3.79 -0.71
N LEU A 140 5.76 2.60 -1.24
CA LEU A 140 6.16 2.44 -2.62
C LEU A 140 5.34 1.37 -3.35
N HIS A 141 4.65 1.75 -4.44
CA HIS A 141 4.13 0.78 -5.42
C HIS A 141 5.29 0.27 -6.28
N GLY A 142 5.63 -1.00 -6.15
CA GLY A 142 6.87 -1.56 -6.66
C GLY A 142 6.76 -2.22 -8.03
N GLU A 143 6.24 -1.54 -9.05
CA GLU A 143 6.18 -2.07 -10.42
C GLU A 143 6.74 -1.09 -11.46
N VAL A 144 7.46 -1.60 -12.46
CA VAL A 144 7.78 -0.82 -13.66
C VAL A 144 6.55 -0.73 -14.57
N THR A 145 6.45 0.38 -15.34
CA THR A 145 5.28 0.67 -16.19
C THR A 145 5.53 0.48 -17.68
N HIS A 146 6.68 -0.05 -18.06
CA HIS A 146 7.05 -0.23 -19.45
C HIS A 146 6.20 -1.30 -20.14
N ASN A 147 5.56 -0.95 -21.26
CA ASN A 147 4.64 -1.84 -21.99
C ASN A 147 5.30 -3.13 -22.55
N HIS A 148 6.61 -3.12 -22.74
CA HIS A 148 7.36 -4.30 -23.22
C HIS A 148 7.75 -5.27 -22.09
N VAL A 149 7.54 -4.89 -20.83
CA VAL A 149 7.78 -5.78 -19.69
C VAL A 149 6.52 -6.59 -19.40
N ASP A 150 6.67 -7.91 -19.34
CA ASP A 150 5.59 -8.81 -18.96
C ASP A 150 5.01 -8.39 -17.61
N ILE A 151 3.68 -8.33 -17.52
CA ILE A 151 2.98 -7.87 -16.31
C ILE A 151 3.34 -8.73 -15.08
N PHE A 152 3.71 -9.98 -15.27
CA PHE A 152 4.13 -10.86 -14.18
C PHE A 152 5.56 -10.59 -13.70
N ASP A 153 6.39 -9.88 -14.48
CA ASP A 153 7.79 -9.60 -14.16
C ASP A 153 8.03 -8.16 -13.67
N ARG A 154 7.01 -7.30 -13.70
CA ARG A 154 7.11 -5.87 -13.41
C ARG A 154 7.68 -5.58 -12.02
N GLU A 155 7.25 -6.32 -11.00
CA GLU A 155 7.73 -6.16 -9.61
C GLU A 155 9.22 -6.52 -9.52
N LYS A 156 9.63 -7.69 -10.06
CA LYS A 156 11.04 -8.08 -10.06
C LYS A 156 11.93 -7.06 -10.78
N ARG A 157 11.50 -6.58 -11.94
CA ARG A 157 12.23 -5.55 -12.69
C ARG A 157 12.37 -4.26 -11.90
N PHE A 158 11.35 -3.87 -11.17
CA PHE A 158 11.40 -2.71 -10.30
C PHE A 158 12.43 -2.86 -9.17
N LEU A 159 12.51 -4.02 -8.54
CA LEU A 159 13.52 -4.32 -7.53
C LEU A 159 14.93 -4.12 -8.07
N ASP A 160 15.20 -4.67 -9.26
CA ASP A 160 16.54 -4.66 -9.87
C ASP A 160 16.93 -3.26 -10.37
N GLU A 161 16.01 -2.58 -11.08
CA GLU A 161 16.31 -1.37 -11.86
C GLU A 161 16.10 -0.08 -11.05
N VAL A 162 15.21 -0.10 -10.05
CA VAL A 162 14.82 1.10 -9.30
C VAL A 162 15.14 0.99 -7.82
N LEU A 163 14.65 -0.05 -7.15
CA LEU A 163 14.72 -0.11 -5.70
C LEU A 163 16.12 -0.39 -5.17
N SER A 164 16.85 -1.35 -5.77
CA SER A 164 18.23 -1.66 -5.36
C SER A 164 19.19 -0.46 -5.53
N PRO A 165 19.18 0.27 -6.66
CA PRO A 165 19.95 1.51 -6.78
C PRO A 165 19.53 2.59 -5.78
N LEU A 166 18.21 2.74 -5.53
CA LEU A 166 17.67 3.73 -4.60
C LEU A 166 18.21 3.51 -3.17
N LEU A 167 18.12 2.28 -2.67
CA LEU A 167 18.58 1.96 -1.30
C LEU A 167 20.11 2.00 -1.16
N LYS A 168 20.88 1.82 -2.25
CA LYS A 168 22.32 2.08 -2.25
C LYS A 168 22.62 3.57 -2.11
N GLN A 169 21.80 4.43 -2.73
CA GLN A 169 21.92 5.88 -2.65
C GLN A 169 21.45 6.43 -1.28
N PHE A 170 20.38 5.86 -0.73
CA PHE A 170 19.73 6.28 0.51
C PHE A 170 19.60 5.10 1.48
N PRO A 171 20.73 4.66 2.11
CA PRO A 171 20.75 3.42 2.89
C PRO A 171 19.98 3.46 4.21
N LYS A 172 19.63 4.66 4.71
CA LYS A 172 18.86 4.85 5.95
C LYS A 172 17.39 5.23 5.69
N LEU A 173 16.98 5.28 4.42
CA LEU A 173 15.59 5.57 4.05
C LEU A 173 14.65 4.55 4.66
N LYS A 174 13.64 5.00 5.41
CA LYS A 174 12.55 4.13 5.83
C LYS A 174 11.63 3.88 4.64
N LEU A 175 11.47 2.62 4.27
CA LEU A 175 10.72 2.23 3.09
C LEU A 175 9.77 1.08 3.39
N VAL A 176 8.54 1.20 2.87
CA VAL A 176 7.59 0.09 2.82
C VAL A 176 7.32 -0.23 1.36
N LEU A 177 7.73 -1.42 0.92
CA LEU A 177 7.34 -1.98 -0.37
C LEU A 177 5.93 -2.54 -0.23
N GLU A 178 4.97 -1.89 -0.84
CA GLU A 178 3.56 -2.20 -0.60
C GLU A 178 3.04 -3.33 -1.49
N HIS A 179 2.06 -4.09 -0.96
CA HIS A 179 1.32 -5.17 -1.64
C HIS A 179 2.22 -6.07 -2.48
N ILE A 180 3.34 -6.56 -1.88
CA ILE A 180 4.28 -7.43 -2.59
C ILE A 180 3.61 -8.71 -3.07
N THR A 181 4.05 -9.20 -4.24
CA THR A 181 3.41 -10.33 -4.91
C THR A 181 4.37 -11.45 -5.29
N THR A 182 5.69 -11.24 -5.17
CA THR A 182 6.70 -12.19 -5.63
C THR A 182 7.59 -12.69 -4.49
N SER A 183 8.15 -13.88 -4.67
CA SER A 183 9.20 -14.42 -3.80
C SER A 183 10.44 -13.55 -3.80
N GLU A 184 10.74 -12.91 -4.94
CA GLU A 184 11.87 -11.98 -5.07
C GLU A 184 11.71 -10.76 -4.18
N ALA A 185 10.49 -10.19 -4.11
CA ALA A 185 10.22 -9.06 -3.22
C ALA A 185 10.29 -9.46 -1.75
N ALA A 186 9.74 -10.62 -1.38
CA ALA A 186 9.82 -11.14 -0.01
C ALA A 186 11.27 -11.36 0.42
N ASN A 187 12.08 -12.02 -0.42
CA ASN A 187 13.50 -12.27 -0.14
C ASN A 187 14.29 -10.96 -0.09
N PHE A 188 14.03 -10.03 -1.02
CA PHE A 188 14.64 -8.72 -1.01
C PHE A 188 14.44 -8.00 0.33
N VAL A 189 13.20 -7.97 0.85
CA VAL A 189 12.88 -7.34 2.15
C VAL A 189 13.56 -8.07 3.30
N LEU A 190 13.66 -9.42 3.27
CA LEU A 190 14.37 -10.20 4.29
C LEU A 190 15.86 -9.84 4.37
N GLU A 191 16.49 -9.59 3.21
CA GLU A 191 17.92 -9.27 3.10
C GLU A 191 18.26 -7.83 3.51
N GLN A 192 17.28 -6.91 3.53
CA GLN A 192 17.50 -5.53 3.94
C GLN A 192 17.59 -5.38 5.47
N ASP A 193 18.06 -4.23 5.93
CA ASP A 193 18.03 -3.82 7.33
C ASP A 193 16.58 -3.52 7.82
N ARG A 194 16.44 -3.12 9.08
CA ARG A 194 15.14 -2.86 9.73
C ARG A 194 14.39 -1.64 9.18
N ASN A 195 15.02 -0.84 8.35
CA ASN A 195 14.40 0.33 7.71
C ASN A 195 13.55 -0.02 6.48
N VAL A 196 13.58 -1.28 6.02
CA VAL A 196 12.77 -1.77 4.89
C VAL A 196 11.79 -2.82 5.36
N ALA A 197 10.53 -2.62 5.00
CA ALA A 197 9.42 -3.51 5.32
C ALA A 197 8.50 -3.69 4.10
N ALA A 198 7.48 -4.54 4.22
CA ALA A 198 6.50 -4.74 3.15
C ALA A 198 5.09 -4.96 3.68
N THR A 199 4.08 -4.52 2.92
CA THR A 199 2.69 -4.95 3.11
C THR A 199 2.36 -6.15 2.21
N ILE A 200 1.50 -7.02 2.69
CA ILE A 200 0.94 -8.14 1.94
C ILE A 200 -0.58 -8.04 2.01
N THR A 201 -1.25 -8.29 0.88
CA THR A 201 -2.71 -8.22 0.80
C THR A 201 -3.35 -9.60 1.00
N PRO A 202 -4.60 -9.67 1.49
CA PRO A 202 -5.33 -10.93 1.60
C PRO A 202 -5.46 -11.68 0.27
N GLN A 203 -5.72 -10.97 -0.83
CA GLN A 203 -5.90 -11.58 -2.15
C GLN A 203 -4.64 -12.28 -2.64
N HIS A 204 -3.44 -11.75 -2.38
CA HIS A 204 -2.17 -12.39 -2.76
C HIS A 204 -1.79 -13.57 -1.85
N LEU A 205 -2.38 -13.66 -0.64
CA LEU A 205 -2.27 -14.83 0.22
C LEU A 205 -3.26 -15.93 -0.17
N LEU A 206 -4.49 -15.56 -0.55
CA LEU A 206 -5.58 -16.50 -0.80
C LEU A 206 -5.59 -17.07 -2.22
N PHE A 207 -5.15 -16.28 -3.21
CA PHE A 207 -5.29 -16.59 -4.63
C PHE A 207 -3.96 -16.48 -5.38
N ASN A 208 -3.86 -17.20 -6.49
CA ASN A 208 -2.77 -17.10 -7.45
C ASN A 208 -3.31 -17.00 -8.89
N ARG A 209 -2.43 -16.85 -9.86
CA ARG A 209 -2.85 -16.64 -11.25
C ARG A 209 -3.71 -17.78 -11.86
N ASN A 210 -3.63 -19.01 -11.33
CA ASN A 210 -4.48 -20.10 -11.80
C ASN A 210 -5.95 -19.86 -11.42
N ASP A 211 -6.21 -19.27 -10.26
CA ASP A 211 -7.57 -18.91 -9.84
C ASP A 211 -8.21 -17.91 -10.80
N MET A 212 -7.41 -17.01 -11.39
CA MET A 212 -7.85 -16.03 -12.36
C MET A 212 -8.01 -16.60 -13.77
N LEU A 213 -7.16 -17.57 -14.20
CA LEU A 213 -6.99 -17.94 -15.61
C LEU A 213 -7.51 -19.33 -15.95
N VAL A 214 -7.50 -20.29 -15.03
CA VAL A 214 -7.87 -21.69 -15.33
C VAL A 214 -9.39 -21.81 -15.45
N GLY A 215 -9.82 -22.44 -16.55
CA GLY A 215 -11.24 -22.61 -16.88
C GLY A 215 -11.90 -21.37 -17.50
N GLY A 216 -11.09 -20.43 -17.98
CA GLY A 216 -11.48 -19.16 -18.56
C GLY A 216 -11.13 -17.97 -17.66
N ILE A 217 -11.04 -16.78 -18.26
CA ILE A 217 -10.71 -15.55 -17.54
C ILE A 217 -11.81 -15.22 -16.53
N LYS A 218 -11.43 -14.99 -15.29
CA LYS A 218 -12.31 -14.57 -14.21
C LYS A 218 -11.99 -13.11 -13.82
N PRO A 219 -12.68 -12.11 -14.37
CA PRO A 219 -12.34 -10.69 -14.22
C PRO A 219 -12.31 -10.21 -12.76
N HIS A 220 -13.16 -10.77 -11.89
CA HIS A 220 -13.21 -10.39 -10.48
C HIS A 220 -11.95 -10.77 -9.67
N PHE A 221 -11.07 -11.62 -10.23
CA PHE A 221 -9.76 -11.92 -9.63
C PHE A 221 -8.65 -11.00 -10.15
N TYR A 222 -8.96 -10.12 -11.09
CA TYR A 222 -7.98 -9.16 -11.60
C TYR A 222 -7.73 -8.05 -10.60
N CYS A 223 -6.47 -7.84 -10.23
CA CYS A 223 -6.01 -6.76 -9.39
C CYS A 223 -4.63 -6.26 -9.87
N LEU A 224 -4.19 -5.11 -9.42
CA LEU A 224 -2.84 -4.60 -9.62
C LEU A 224 -2.22 -4.28 -8.26
N PRO A 225 -1.04 -4.86 -7.98
CA PRO A 225 -0.25 -5.80 -8.81
C PRO A 225 -0.98 -7.13 -9.06
N ILE A 226 -0.74 -7.72 -10.24
CA ILE A 226 -1.45 -8.93 -10.66
C ILE A 226 -1.06 -10.15 -9.82
N LEU A 227 -2.01 -11.10 -9.63
CA LEU A 227 -1.77 -12.40 -8.98
C LEU A 227 -0.64 -13.15 -9.69
N LYS A 228 0.31 -13.69 -8.93
CA LYS A 228 1.50 -14.39 -9.44
C LYS A 228 1.31 -15.91 -9.41
N ARG A 229 2.40 -16.67 -9.62
CA ARG A 229 2.42 -18.13 -9.55
C ARG A 229 2.18 -18.62 -8.12
N GLN A 230 1.72 -19.86 -7.97
CA GLN A 230 1.57 -20.53 -6.68
C GLN A 230 2.86 -20.54 -5.86
N THR A 231 4.04 -20.65 -6.51
CA THR A 231 5.33 -20.61 -5.80
C THR A 231 5.56 -19.28 -5.09
N HIS A 232 5.19 -18.15 -5.70
CA HIS A 232 5.26 -16.84 -5.07
C HIS A 232 4.27 -16.73 -3.91
N GLN A 233 3.01 -17.15 -4.14
CA GLN A 233 1.99 -17.19 -3.09
C GLN A 233 2.44 -17.97 -1.86
N GLN A 234 3.08 -19.12 -2.06
CA GLN A 234 3.61 -19.94 -0.96
C GLN A 234 4.66 -19.16 -0.14
N THR A 235 5.59 -18.48 -0.80
CA THR A 235 6.59 -17.64 -0.11
C THR A 235 5.93 -16.50 0.67
N LEU A 236 4.89 -15.84 0.10
CA LEU A 236 4.15 -14.81 0.82
C LEU A 236 3.46 -15.34 2.06
N LEU A 237 2.85 -16.55 2.00
CA LEU A 237 2.27 -17.22 3.15
C LEU A 237 3.31 -17.51 4.24
N GLU A 238 4.50 -17.99 3.84
CA GLU A 238 5.59 -18.27 4.76
C GLU A 238 6.05 -17.02 5.50
N VAL A 239 6.29 -15.91 4.80
CA VAL A 239 6.74 -14.67 5.45
C VAL A 239 5.62 -14.00 6.26
N ALA A 240 4.37 -14.05 5.80
CA ALA A 240 3.23 -13.48 6.52
C ALA A 240 2.95 -14.19 7.86
N THR A 241 3.25 -15.50 7.94
CA THR A 241 3.05 -16.32 9.15
C THR A 241 4.29 -16.50 9.99
N SER A 242 5.44 -15.93 9.57
CA SER A 242 6.74 -16.08 10.25
C SER A 242 6.89 -15.27 11.54
N ALA A 243 5.93 -14.40 11.87
CA ALA A 243 6.03 -13.39 12.92
C ALA A 243 7.21 -12.39 12.71
N ASN A 244 7.75 -12.29 11.51
CA ASN A 244 8.76 -11.28 11.20
C ASN A 244 8.11 -9.89 11.08
N PRO A 245 8.50 -8.90 11.92
CA PRO A 245 7.85 -7.59 11.97
C PRO A 245 8.03 -6.74 10.70
N LYS A 246 8.82 -7.19 9.73
CA LYS A 246 8.96 -6.53 8.44
C LYS A 246 7.76 -6.75 7.51
N PHE A 247 6.92 -7.75 7.79
CA PHE A 247 5.75 -8.07 6.96
C PHE A 247 4.47 -7.85 7.74
N PHE A 248 3.56 -7.07 7.19
CA PHE A 248 2.29 -6.75 7.83
C PHE A 248 1.17 -6.55 6.81
N LEU A 249 -0.06 -6.50 7.33
CA LEU A 249 -1.26 -6.41 6.51
C LEU A 249 -1.42 -5.03 5.89
N GLY A 250 -1.70 -5.00 4.59
CA GLY A 250 -2.29 -3.88 3.90
C GLY A 250 -3.30 -4.44 2.91
N THR A 251 -4.59 -4.18 3.13
CA THR A 251 -5.63 -4.88 2.36
C THR A 251 -5.67 -4.48 0.89
N ASP A 252 -5.23 -3.28 0.59
CA ASP A 252 -5.43 -2.63 -0.71
C ASP A 252 -6.92 -2.59 -1.10
N LEU A 253 -7.78 -2.50 -0.06
CA LEU A 253 -9.23 -2.45 -0.23
C LEU A 253 -9.61 -1.22 -1.05
N SER A 254 -10.39 -1.45 -2.10
CA SER A 254 -10.93 -0.40 -2.94
C SER A 254 -12.33 -0.74 -3.40
N LEU A 255 -13.28 0.18 -3.26
CA LEU A 255 -14.66 -0.01 -3.71
C LEU A 255 -14.86 0.10 -5.23
N ILE A 256 -13.85 0.44 -6.02
CA ILE A 256 -14.00 0.55 -7.49
C ILE A 256 -14.52 -0.76 -8.10
N HIS A 257 -14.19 -1.90 -7.51
CA HIS A 257 -14.64 -3.22 -7.99
C HIS A 257 -16.05 -3.60 -7.53
N ILE A 258 -16.71 -2.78 -6.68
CA ILE A 258 -18.06 -3.05 -6.15
C ILE A 258 -19.10 -2.11 -6.76
N SER A 259 -18.70 -0.92 -7.22
CA SER A 259 -19.62 0.15 -7.64
C SER A 259 -19.80 0.30 -9.16
N GLU A 260 -19.02 -0.40 -9.96
CA GLU A 260 -19.17 -0.41 -11.42
C GLU A 260 -19.45 -1.82 -11.92
N PRO A 261 -20.63 -2.06 -12.57
CA PRO A 261 -20.96 -3.34 -13.16
C PRO A 261 -20.16 -3.63 -14.43
#